data_c7436d4022c1cae8d95c3cdaaf0cde42
#
_entry.id   c7436d4022c1cae8d95c3cdaaf0cde42
#
_cell.length_a   1.000
_cell.length_b   1.000
_cell.length_c   1.000
_cell.angle_alpha   90.00
_cell.angle_beta   90.00
_cell.angle_gamma   90.00
#
_symmetry.space_group_name_H-M   'P 1'
#
loop_
_entity.id
_entity.type
_entity.pdbx_description
1 polymer ?
#
loop_
_entity_poly.entity_id
_entity_poly.type
_entity_poly.pdbx_seq_one_letter_code
_entity_poly.pdbx_strand_id
1 'polypeptide(L)'
;MATITPNTDGPISTAKVVNWTGIATGDTINSYAIPEELGVSGCVQITGTFGGATVSMEVSNDGDTWFILKDANNAVITVTANGFADFSTAAIYIRPVISGGTADSVNVRAAFRG
;
A
#
# COMPACT_ATOMS: atom_id res chain seq x y z
N MET A 1 5.55 -7.79 17.74
CA MET A 1 5.20 -6.77 16.75
C MET A 1 6.41 -6.45 15.91
N ALA A 2 6.27 -6.55 14.63
CA ALA A 2 7.33 -6.23 13.70
C ALA A 2 7.20 -4.80 13.21
N THR A 3 8.29 -4.22 12.74
CA THR A 3 8.29 -2.98 11.97
C THR A 3 8.57 -3.36 10.53
N ILE A 4 7.62 -3.03 9.66
CA ILE A 4 7.72 -3.39 8.25
C ILE A 4 8.14 -2.16 7.45
N THR A 5 9.28 -2.27 6.79
CA THR A 5 9.81 -1.22 5.92
C THR A 5 9.60 -1.64 4.47
N PRO A 6 9.08 -0.75 3.62
CA PRO A 6 8.86 -1.12 2.21
C PRO A 6 10.17 -1.37 1.48
N ASN A 7 10.17 -2.37 0.61
CA ASN A 7 11.26 -2.67 -0.30
C ASN A 7 10.89 -2.22 -1.70
N THR A 8 11.89 -1.83 -2.47
CA THR A 8 11.68 -1.47 -3.87
C THR A 8 12.37 -2.48 -4.76
N ASP A 9 11.67 -2.90 -5.82
CA ASP A 9 12.30 -3.68 -6.87
C ASP A 9 13.00 -2.74 -7.85
N GLY A 10 14.05 -3.20 -8.46
CA GLY A 10 14.72 -2.46 -9.53
C GLY A 10 13.73 -2.14 -10.65
N PRO A 11 14.04 -1.21 -11.56
CA PRO A 11 13.07 -0.80 -12.56
C PRO A 11 12.56 -2.00 -13.35
N ILE A 12 11.24 -2.15 -13.37
CA ILE A 12 10.55 -3.18 -14.12
C ILE A 12 9.79 -2.46 -15.22
N SER A 13 10.30 -2.53 -16.44
CA SER A 13 9.76 -1.73 -17.55
C SER A 13 9.85 -0.23 -17.18
N THR A 14 8.74 0.50 -17.17
CA THR A 14 8.71 1.92 -16.79
C THR A 14 8.10 2.13 -15.42
N ALA A 15 7.95 1.07 -14.63
CA ALA A 15 7.30 1.13 -13.33
C ALA A 15 8.32 1.14 -12.19
N LYS A 16 7.99 1.86 -11.13
CA LYS A 16 8.64 1.74 -9.83
C LYS A 16 7.77 0.87 -8.95
N VAL A 17 8.33 -0.21 -8.41
CA VAL A 17 7.58 -1.19 -7.63
C VAL A 17 8.03 -1.15 -6.18
N VAL A 18 7.06 -1.09 -5.27
CA VAL A 18 7.27 -1.03 -3.83
C VAL A 18 6.52 -2.17 -3.18
N ASN A 19 7.18 -2.91 -2.29
CA ASN A 19 6.60 -4.06 -1.61
C ASN A 19 6.62 -3.87 -0.09
N TRP A 20 5.48 -4.16 0.55
CA TRP A 20 5.40 -4.41 1.99
C TRP A 20 5.10 -5.88 2.15
N THR A 21 6.05 -6.64 2.67
CA THR A 21 5.97 -8.10 2.69
C THR A 21 5.65 -8.61 4.08
N GLY A 22 4.65 -9.48 4.18
CA GLY A 22 4.33 -10.17 5.44
C GLY A 22 3.78 -9.27 6.52
N ILE A 23 2.96 -8.26 6.16
CA ILE A 23 2.37 -7.40 7.19
C ILE A 23 1.27 -8.14 7.95
N ALA A 24 1.17 -7.84 9.24
CA ALA A 24 0.20 -8.47 10.13
C ALA A 24 -0.39 -7.44 11.08
N THR A 25 -1.58 -7.74 11.60
CA THR A 25 -2.25 -6.88 12.57
C THR A 25 -1.33 -6.64 13.78
N GLY A 26 -1.17 -5.38 14.15
CA GLY A 26 -0.30 -4.96 15.24
C GLY A 26 1.10 -4.55 14.82
N ASP A 27 1.49 -4.80 13.58
CA ASP A 27 2.80 -4.37 13.07
C ASP A 27 2.83 -2.85 12.91
N THR A 28 4.03 -2.29 13.06
CA THR A 28 4.30 -0.91 12.67
C THR A 28 4.71 -0.90 11.21
N ILE A 29 3.98 -0.18 10.37
CA ILE A 29 4.22 -0.17 8.93
C ILE A 29 4.74 1.20 8.52
N ASN A 30 5.97 1.24 8.03
CA ASN A 30 6.57 2.48 7.55
C ASN A 30 6.02 2.84 6.17
N SER A 31 5.86 4.14 5.95
CA SER A 31 5.39 4.65 4.67
C SER A 31 6.51 4.69 3.65
N TYR A 32 6.11 4.78 2.39
CA TYR A 32 7.01 5.00 1.27
C TYR A 32 6.83 6.44 0.76
N ALA A 33 7.95 7.16 0.62
CA ALA A 33 7.94 8.49 0.02
C ALA A 33 7.97 8.33 -1.50
N ILE A 34 6.94 8.81 -2.17
CA ILE A 34 6.81 8.68 -3.63
C ILE A 34 7.73 9.71 -4.28
N PRO A 35 8.75 9.27 -5.06
CA PRO A 35 9.66 10.22 -5.72
C PRO A 35 8.92 11.15 -6.69
N GLU A 36 9.36 12.40 -6.75
CA GLU A 36 8.72 13.41 -7.58
C GLU A 36 8.77 13.11 -9.08
N GLU A 37 9.74 12.33 -9.52
CA GLU A 37 9.88 11.95 -10.93
C GLU A 37 8.90 10.86 -11.37
N LEU A 38 8.17 10.26 -10.43
CA LEU A 38 7.14 9.28 -10.77
C LEU A 38 5.83 9.99 -11.12
N GLY A 39 5.07 9.38 -11.99
CA GLY A 39 3.73 9.86 -12.30
C GLY A 39 2.77 9.67 -11.15
N VAL A 40 1.62 10.30 -11.26
CA VAL A 40 0.59 10.24 -10.22
C VAL A 40 -0.29 8.99 -10.33
N SER A 41 -0.08 8.17 -11.34
CA SER A 41 -0.88 6.96 -11.58
C SER A 41 -0.16 5.72 -11.05
N GLY A 42 -0.93 4.79 -10.51
CA GLY A 42 -0.38 3.55 -10.01
C GLY A 42 -1.45 2.50 -9.81
N CYS A 43 -1.02 1.36 -9.30
CA CYS A 43 -1.92 0.27 -8.92
C CYS A 43 -1.35 -0.44 -7.70
N VAL A 44 -2.21 -1.16 -6.99
CA VAL A 44 -1.79 -1.92 -5.82
C VAL A 44 -2.38 -3.32 -5.90
N GLN A 45 -1.55 -4.31 -5.57
CA GLN A 45 -1.92 -5.71 -5.49
C GLN A 45 -1.78 -6.15 -4.04
N ILE A 46 -2.82 -6.74 -3.47
CA ILE A 46 -2.85 -7.16 -2.08
C ILE A 46 -3.18 -8.64 -2.05
N THR A 47 -2.27 -9.46 -1.50
CA THR A 47 -2.41 -10.91 -1.48
C THR A 47 -1.90 -11.47 -0.16
N GLY A 48 -2.34 -12.68 0.17
CA GLY A 48 -1.80 -13.41 1.32
C GLY A 48 -2.85 -14.07 2.17
N THR A 49 -2.50 -14.27 3.44
CA THR A 49 -3.40 -14.85 4.44
C THR A 49 -3.98 -13.71 5.27
N PHE A 50 -5.27 -13.46 5.14
CA PHE A 50 -5.89 -12.32 5.81
C PHE A 50 -6.30 -12.61 7.24
N GLY A 51 -6.71 -13.84 7.56
CA GLY A 51 -7.07 -14.20 8.94
C GLY A 51 -8.16 -13.32 9.53
N GLY A 52 -9.08 -12.84 8.70
CA GLY A 52 -10.13 -11.90 9.11
C GLY A 52 -9.72 -10.43 9.06
N ALA A 53 -8.49 -10.14 8.62
CA ALA A 53 -7.99 -8.77 8.58
C ALA A 53 -8.64 -7.94 7.47
N THR A 54 -8.65 -6.63 7.70
CA THR A 54 -8.99 -5.64 6.69
C THR A 54 -7.73 -4.85 6.36
N VAL A 55 -7.44 -4.72 5.07
CA VAL A 55 -6.27 -3.97 4.59
C VAL A 55 -6.75 -2.79 3.78
N SER A 56 -6.21 -1.61 4.10
CA SER A 56 -6.53 -0.35 3.40
C SER A 56 -5.23 0.32 2.99
N MET A 57 -5.31 1.19 1.98
CA MET A 57 -4.19 2.05 1.59
C MET A 57 -4.46 3.47 2.08
N GLU A 58 -3.43 4.12 2.58
CA GLU A 58 -3.52 5.50 3.07
C GLU A 58 -2.43 6.37 2.46
N VAL A 59 -2.71 7.64 2.31
CA VAL A 59 -1.79 8.64 1.77
C VAL A 59 -1.70 9.86 2.69
N SER A 60 -0.58 10.56 2.61
CA SER A 60 -0.34 11.75 3.41
C SER A 60 0.64 12.69 2.69
N ASN A 61 0.56 13.99 3.00
CA ASN A 61 1.53 14.96 2.52
C ASN A 61 2.52 15.42 3.60
N ASP A 62 2.25 15.09 4.86
CA ASP A 62 3.13 15.49 5.97
C ASP A 62 3.70 14.30 6.75
N GLY A 63 3.23 13.08 6.46
CA GLY A 63 3.66 11.87 7.16
C GLY A 63 3.03 11.67 8.53
N ASP A 64 2.14 12.55 8.96
CA ASP A 64 1.49 12.50 10.27
C ASP A 64 -0.02 12.33 10.16
N THR A 65 -0.65 13.05 9.25
CA THR A 65 -2.10 13.00 9.05
C THR A 65 -2.39 12.16 7.82
N TRP A 66 -3.18 11.10 7.98
CA TRP A 66 -3.40 10.10 6.95
C TRP A 66 -4.85 10.07 6.49
N PHE A 67 -5.03 9.89 5.20
CA PHE A 67 -6.34 9.80 4.55
C PHE A 67 -6.41 8.53 3.72
N ILE A 68 -7.59 7.90 3.69
CA ILE A 68 -7.75 6.68 2.90
C ILE A 68 -7.64 7.00 1.41
N LEU A 69 -6.87 6.17 0.69
CA LEU A 69 -6.71 6.31 -0.75
C LEU A 69 -7.93 5.72 -1.46
N LYS A 70 -8.41 6.42 -2.47
CA LYS A 70 -9.52 5.95 -3.30
C LYS A 70 -9.01 5.42 -4.63
N ASP A 71 -9.72 4.45 -5.19
CA ASP A 71 -9.38 3.88 -6.47
C ASP A 71 -9.85 4.77 -7.64
N ALA A 72 -9.63 4.30 -8.87
CA ALA A 72 -9.99 5.06 -10.07
C ALA A 72 -11.49 5.28 -10.20
N ASN A 73 -12.33 4.51 -9.50
CA ASN A 73 -13.77 4.65 -9.46
C ASN A 73 -14.26 5.44 -8.26
N ASN A 74 -13.35 6.11 -7.53
CA ASN A 74 -13.64 6.91 -6.35
C ASN A 74 -14.18 6.09 -5.17
N ALA A 75 -13.87 4.79 -5.13
CA ALA A 75 -14.16 3.92 -4.00
C ALA A 75 -12.92 3.76 -3.13
N VAL A 76 -13.11 3.68 -1.81
CA VAL A 76 -11.98 3.49 -0.90
C VAL A 76 -11.26 2.17 -1.20
N ILE A 77 -9.92 2.19 -1.17
CA ILE A 77 -9.14 0.97 -1.36
C ILE A 77 -9.05 0.26 -0.02
N THR A 78 -9.94 -0.72 0.16
CA THR A 78 -9.99 -1.54 1.36
C THR A 78 -10.43 -2.94 0.95
N VAL A 79 -9.72 -3.96 1.43
CA VAL A 79 -9.97 -5.35 1.04
C VAL A 79 -9.89 -6.28 2.25
N THR A 80 -10.63 -7.37 2.18
CA THR A 80 -10.63 -8.43 3.19
C THR A 80 -10.15 -9.77 2.62
N ALA A 81 -9.76 -9.77 1.35
CA ALA A 81 -9.23 -10.92 0.63
C ALA A 81 -8.30 -10.38 -0.48
N ASN A 82 -7.67 -11.28 -1.22
CA ASN A 82 -6.82 -10.88 -2.35
C ASN A 82 -7.55 -9.88 -3.23
N GLY A 83 -6.88 -8.77 -3.56
CA GLY A 83 -7.49 -7.71 -4.35
C GLY A 83 -6.48 -6.92 -5.15
N PHE A 84 -7.00 -6.11 -6.06
CA PHE A 84 -6.21 -5.25 -6.94
C PHE A 84 -6.99 -3.97 -7.19
N ALA A 85 -6.31 -2.83 -7.20
CA ALA A 85 -6.94 -1.54 -7.47
C ALA A 85 -5.99 -0.60 -8.19
N ASP A 86 -6.55 0.17 -9.13
CA ASP A 86 -5.85 1.27 -9.77
C ASP A 86 -6.15 2.56 -9.03
N PHE A 87 -5.18 3.46 -8.98
CA PHE A 87 -5.36 4.74 -8.30
C PHE A 87 -4.58 5.84 -9.01
N SER A 88 -4.93 7.06 -8.66
CA SER A 88 -4.20 8.25 -9.07
C SER A 88 -4.09 9.17 -7.84
N THR A 89 -2.87 9.57 -7.50
CA THR A 89 -2.65 10.43 -6.36
C THR A 89 -1.40 11.27 -6.56
N ALA A 90 -1.44 12.51 -6.10
CA ALA A 90 -0.28 13.39 -6.04
C ALA A 90 0.29 13.50 -4.63
N ALA A 91 -0.10 12.61 -3.72
CA ALA A 91 0.37 12.60 -2.34
C ALA A 91 1.85 12.27 -2.27
N ILE A 92 2.49 12.71 -1.19
CA ILE A 92 3.94 12.52 -0.99
C ILE A 92 4.23 11.14 -0.41
N TYR A 93 3.38 10.65 0.50
CA TYR A 93 3.61 9.39 1.21
C TYR A 93 2.44 8.43 1.00
N ILE A 94 2.76 7.14 0.97
CA ILE A 94 1.76 6.07 0.88
C ILE A 94 2.13 4.94 1.83
N ARG A 95 1.13 4.30 2.44
CA ARG A 95 1.34 3.12 3.27
C ARG A 95 0.09 2.23 3.26
N PRO A 96 0.25 0.91 3.46
CA PRO A 96 -0.89 0.05 3.80
C PRO A 96 -1.18 0.11 5.30
N VAL A 97 -2.42 -0.19 5.66
CA VAL A 97 -2.85 -0.34 7.05
C VAL A 97 -3.62 -1.66 7.16
N ILE A 98 -3.30 -2.45 8.18
CA ILE A 98 -3.95 -3.74 8.41
C ILE A 98 -4.47 -3.81 9.83
N SER A 99 -5.69 -4.33 10.01
CA SER A 99 -6.31 -4.43 11.32
C SER A 99 -7.30 -5.59 11.39
N GLY A 100 -7.55 -6.05 12.61
CA GLY A 100 -8.62 -7.00 12.91
C GLY A 100 -8.32 -8.45 12.57
N GLY A 101 -7.10 -8.78 12.13
CA GLY A 101 -6.75 -10.15 11.77
C GLY A 101 -6.09 -10.94 12.89
N THR A 102 -6.08 -12.25 12.71
CA THR A 102 -5.40 -13.20 13.60
C THR A 102 -4.58 -14.15 12.73
N ALA A 103 -3.32 -14.33 13.06
CA ALA A 103 -2.39 -15.18 12.30
C ALA A 103 -2.35 -14.75 10.82
N ASP A 104 -2.42 -13.45 10.59
CA ASP A 104 -2.43 -12.88 9.25
C ASP A 104 -1.00 -12.62 8.76
N SER A 105 -0.83 -12.68 7.45
CA SER A 105 0.43 -12.33 6.77
C SER A 105 0.06 -11.92 5.35
N VAL A 106 0.13 -10.63 5.08
CA VAL A 106 -0.36 -10.06 3.83
C VAL A 106 0.78 -9.35 3.11
N ASN A 107 0.82 -9.50 1.80
CA ASN A 107 1.78 -8.82 0.95
C ASN A 107 1.07 -7.73 0.16
N VAL A 108 1.64 -6.53 0.19
CA VAL A 108 1.13 -5.38 -0.55
C VAL A 108 2.21 -4.96 -1.54
N ARG A 109 1.84 -4.93 -2.82
CA ARG A 109 2.76 -4.56 -3.90
C ARG A 109 2.14 -3.42 -4.69
N ALA A 110 2.78 -2.27 -4.65
CA ALA A 110 2.32 -1.08 -5.36
C ALA A 110 3.27 -0.77 -6.52
N ALA A 111 2.71 -0.42 -7.66
CA ALA A 111 3.49 -0.01 -8.83
C ALA A 111 3.09 1.40 -9.23
N PHE A 112 4.08 2.23 -9.53
CA PHE A 112 3.88 3.62 -9.95
C PHE A 112 4.48 3.79 -11.35
N ARG A 113 3.75 4.46 -12.23
CA ARG A 113 4.23 4.78 -13.57
C ARG A 113 4.26 6.28 -13.77
N GLY A 114 5.32 6.73 -14.40
CA GLY A 114 5.53 8.15 -14.68
C GLY A 114 5.14 8.56 -16.09
#